data_8d6dea9c9147602c58aaa45bab51cf38
#
_entry.id   8d6dea9c9147602c58aaa45bab51cf38
#
_cell.length_a   1.000
_cell.length_b   1.000
_cell.length_c   1.000
_cell.angle_alpha   90.00
_cell.angle_beta   90.00
_cell.angle_gamma   90.00
#
_symmetry.space_group_name_H-M   'P 1'
#
loop_
_entity.id
_entity.type
_entity.pdbx_description
1 polymer ?
#
loop_
_entity_poly.entity_id
_entity_poly.type
_entity_poly.pdbx_seq_one_letter_code
_entity_poly.pdbx_strand_id
1 'polypeptide(L)'
;MNLLELVKKRYSCRNYQPAGIEQEKLDYIMECVRFAPSAVNKQPWKFRMVSSTDDKEKLQQCYNREWFKTAPAYIIASVLHDEEWVRFDGKPHGNIDIAIAVEHLCLAAAEQGLGTCWVCNFDAELCKNLFSLGSKEEPAVLIPIGYPADTQNSKVRKSVEEFLEV
;
A
#
# COMPACT_ATOMS: atom_id res chain seq x y z
N MET A 1 18.92 -12.08 0.66
CA MET A 1 18.68 -10.89 1.53
C MET A 1 17.88 -11.37 2.73
N ASN A 2 18.30 -11.05 3.95
CA ASN A 2 17.51 -11.36 5.15
C ASN A 2 16.46 -10.27 5.41
N LEU A 3 15.54 -10.52 6.35
CA LEU A 3 14.44 -9.58 6.65
C LEU A 3 14.96 -8.19 7.07
N LEU A 4 16.01 -8.12 7.90
CA LEU A 4 16.56 -6.84 8.35
C LEU A 4 17.14 -6.02 7.19
N GLU A 5 17.80 -6.68 6.25
CA GLU A 5 18.28 -6.04 5.02
C GLU A 5 17.13 -5.53 4.16
N LEU A 6 16.06 -6.32 4.03
CA LEU A 6 14.88 -5.97 3.27
C LEU A 6 14.15 -4.74 3.84
N VAL A 7 13.89 -4.70 5.14
CA VAL A 7 13.25 -3.54 5.79
C VAL A 7 14.12 -2.28 5.75
N LYS A 8 15.45 -2.45 5.73
CA LYS A 8 16.38 -1.34 5.49
C LYS A 8 16.35 -0.86 4.04
N LYS A 9 16.21 -1.77 3.07
CA LYS A 9 16.15 -1.46 1.64
C LYS A 9 14.83 -0.77 1.23
N ARG A 10 13.68 -1.24 1.74
CA ARG A 10 12.38 -0.63 1.42
C ARG A 10 12.35 0.85 1.84
N TYR A 11 11.94 1.73 0.94
CA TYR A 11 11.78 3.17 1.18
C TYR A 11 10.54 3.72 0.46
N SER A 12 10.12 4.93 0.78
CA SER A 12 9.02 5.61 0.09
C SER A 12 9.53 6.22 -1.22
N CYS A 13 9.39 5.45 -2.29
CA CYS A 13 9.78 5.86 -3.65
C CYS A 13 8.83 6.96 -4.16
N ARG A 14 9.38 8.02 -4.71
CA ARG A 14 8.63 9.17 -5.23
C ARG A 14 9.05 9.61 -6.63
N ASN A 15 9.70 8.72 -7.37
CA ASN A 15 9.94 8.89 -8.79
C ASN A 15 10.09 7.50 -9.42
N TYR A 16 9.40 7.25 -10.52
CA TYR A 16 9.30 5.93 -11.13
C TYR A 16 9.72 5.96 -12.59
N GLN A 17 10.32 4.86 -13.05
CA GLN A 17 10.59 4.64 -14.47
C GLN A 17 9.26 4.32 -15.19
N PRO A 18 9.12 4.69 -16.46
CA PRO A 18 7.90 4.42 -17.23
C PRO A 18 7.76 2.93 -17.67
N ALA A 19 8.62 2.06 -17.16
CA ALA A 19 8.62 0.64 -17.47
C ALA A 19 7.40 -0.07 -16.83
N GLY A 20 6.78 -0.98 -17.59
CA GLY A 20 5.76 -1.88 -17.05
C GLY A 20 6.31 -2.83 -16.00
N ILE A 21 5.43 -3.40 -15.20
CA ILE A 21 5.77 -4.39 -14.17
C ILE A 21 5.39 -5.75 -14.71
N GLU A 22 6.29 -6.73 -14.59
CA GLU A 22 6.05 -8.11 -14.99
C GLU A 22 4.95 -8.74 -14.12
N GLN A 23 4.04 -9.48 -14.76
CA GLN A 23 2.92 -10.11 -14.06
C GLN A 23 3.38 -11.05 -12.94
N GLU A 24 4.46 -11.79 -13.16
CA GLU A 24 5.04 -12.71 -12.18
C GLU A 24 5.44 -12.02 -10.88
N LYS A 25 5.94 -10.78 -10.95
CA LYS A 25 6.26 -9.97 -9.76
C LYS A 25 5.00 -9.53 -9.03
N LEU A 26 3.98 -9.12 -9.77
CA LEU A 26 2.70 -8.77 -9.17
C LEU A 26 2.04 -9.96 -8.48
N ASP A 27 2.07 -11.14 -9.11
CA ASP A 27 1.54 -12.38 -8.55
C ASP A 27 2.29 -12.76 -7.26
N TYR A 28 3.62 -12.65 -7.25
CA TYR A 28 4.44 -12.87 -6.06
C TYR A 28 4.07 -11.91 -4.92
N ILE A 29 3.93 -10.63 -5.23
CA ILE A 29 3.56 -9.60 -4.25
C ILE A 29 2.18 -9.91 -3.66
N MET A 30 1.20 -10.23 -4.49
CA MET A 30 -0.15 -10.54 -4.03
C MET A 30 -0.21 -11.84 -3.22
N GLU A 31 0.63 -12.81 -3.53
CA GLU A 31 0.77 -14.02 -2.71
C GLU A 31 1.33 -13.69 -1.32
N CYS A 32 2.31 -12.80 -1.21
CA CYS A 32 2.80 -12.32 0.09
C CYS A 32 1.70 -11.58 0.88
N VAL A 33 0.88 -10.78 0.21
CA VAL A 33 -0.29 -10.10 0.82
C VAL A 33 -1.29 -11.13 1.35
N ARG A 34 -1.54 -12.21 0.61
CA ARG A 34 -2.47 -13.27 1.00
C ARG A 34 -2.10 -13.95 2.32
N PHE A 35 -0.82 -13.96 2.67
CA PHE A 35 -0.33 -14.51 3.94
C PHE A 35 -0.25 -13.49 5.08
N ALA A 36 -0.71 -12.26 4.87
CA ALA A 36 -0.77 -11.28 5.95
C ALA A 36 -1.77 -11.72 7.03
N PRO A 37 -1.42 -11.65 8.32
CA PRO A 37 -2.37 -11.95 9.39
C PRO A 37 -3.40 -10.83 9.54
N SER A 38 -4.55 -11.19 10.09
CA SER A 38 -5.61 -10.24 10.45
C SER A 38 -6.31 -10.65 11.75
N ALA A 39 -7.00 -9.73 12.38
CA ALA A 39 -7.75 -10.00 13.59
C ALA A 39 -8.77 -11.13 13.35
N VAL A 40 -8.65 -12.23 14.12
CA VAL A 40 -9.50 -13.44 14.02
C VAL A 40 -9.55 -14.02 12.61
N ASN A 41 -8.50 -13.76 11.79
CA ASN A 41 -8.40 -14.16 10.39
C ASN A 41 -9.55 -13.65 9.49
N LYS A 42 -10.05 -12.46 9.77
CA LYS A 42 -11.16 -11.85 9.01
C LYS A 42 -10.76 -11.39 7.61
N GLN A 43 -9.51 -10.96 7.42
CA GLN A 43 -8.98 -10.47 6.13
C GLN A 43 -9.89 -9.40 5.49
N PRO A 44 -10.27 -8.33 6.22
CA PRO A 44 -11.27 -7.36 5.81
C PRO A 44 -10.70 -6.34 4.83
N TRP A 45 -10.09 -6.81 3.75
CA TRP A 45 -9.41 -5.94 2.79
C TRP A 45 -9.70 -6.32 1.35
N LYS A 46 -9.55 -5.33 0.50
CA LYS A 46 -9.62 -5.48 -0.94
C LYS A 46 -8.52 -4.66 -1.61
N PHE A 47 -7.87 -5.25 -2.59
CA PHE A 47 -6.84 -4.60 -3.37
C PHE A 47 -7.30 -4.47 -4.82
N ARG A 48 -7.18 -3.26 -5.38
CA ARG A 48 -7.53 -2.99 -6.77
C ARG A 48 -6.30 -2.47 -7.50
N MET A 49 -5.86 -3.18 -8.52
CA MET A 49 -4.82 -2.73 -9.44
C MET A 49 -5.37 -1.67 -10.39
N VAL A 50 -4.63 -0.58 -10.55
CA VAL A 50 -4.92 0.54 -11.45
C VAL A 50 -3.73 0.70 -12.41
N SER A 51 -3.90 0.27 -13.67
CA SER A 51 -2.83 0.27 -14.67
C SER A 51 -3.26 0.85 -16.02
N SER A 52 -4.58 0.89 -16.33
CA SER A 52 -5.08 1.54 -17.54
C SER A 52 -4.84 3.05 -17.50
N THR A 53 -4.64 3.69 -18.64
CA THR A 53 -4.42 5.14 -18.72
C THR A 53 -5.58 5.91 -18.10
N ASP A 54 -6.82 5.56 -18.44
CA ASP A 54 -8.03 6.23 -17.96
C ASP A 54 -8.17 6.12 -16.43
N ASP A 55 -7.92 4.94 -15.87
CA ASP A 55 -8.04 4.76 -14.41
C ASP A 55 -6.89 5.43 -13.65
N LYS A 56 -5.69 5.47 -14.23
CA LYS A 56 -4.58 6.25 -13.66
C LYS A 56 -4.91 7.74 -13.59
N GLU A 57 -5.46 8.31 -14.67
CA GLU A 57 -5.88 9.71 -14.72
C GLU A 57 -6.98 10.02 -13.70
N LYS A 58 -7.94 9.11 -13.49
CA LYS A 58 -8.95 9.22 -12.41
C LYS A 58 -8.29 9.22 -11.03
N LEU A 59 -7.39 8.26 -10.76
CA LEU A 59 -6.76 8.15 -9.46
C LEU A 59 -5.86 9.35 -9.13
N GLN A 60 -5.19 9.90 -10.12
CA GLN A 60 -4.33 11.08 -9.99
C GLN A 60 -5.10 12.35 -9.59
N GLN A 61 -6.41 12.41 -9.84
CA GLN A 61 -7.26 13.49 -9.34
C GLN A 61 -7.44 13.42 -7.82
N CYS A 62 -7.40 12.22 -7.24
CA CYS A 62 -7.54 12.02 -5.79
C CYS A 62 -6.28 12.47 -5.03
N TYR A 63 -5.13 12.48 -5.68
CA TYR A 63 -3.86 12.91 -5.09
C TYR A 63 -2.99 13.63 -6.14
N ASN A 64 -3.21 14.94 -6.29
CA ASN A 64 -2.57 15.75 -7.31
C ASN A 64 -1.14 16.16 -6.91
N ARG A 65 -0.17 15.27 -7.16
CA ARG A 65 1.26 15.50 -6.97
C ARG A 65 2.03 15.02 -8.20
N GLU A 66 2.95 15.83 -8.72
CA GLU A 66 3.69 15.50 -9.94
C GLU A 66 4.46 14.19 -9.82
N TRP A 67 5.12 13.96 -8.68
CA TRP A 67 5.83 12.72 -8.45
C TRP A 67 4.91 11.47 -8.49
N PHE A 68 3.65 11.61 -8.03
CA PHE A 68 2.69 10.51 -8.03
C PHE A 68 2.31 10.10 -9.44
N LYS A 69 2.24 11.07 -10.36
CA LYS A 69 1.92 10.83 -11.77
C LYS A 69 3.00 10.07 -12.54
N THR A 70 4.22 9.96 -12.00
CA THR A 70 5.31 9.21 -12.63
C THR A 70 5.12 7.69 -12.52
N ALA A 71 4.28 7.21 -11.62
CA ALA A 71 4.11 5.77 -11.39
C ALA A 71 3.40 5.09 -12.58
N PRO A 72 3.93 3.94 -13.06
CA PRO A 72 3.32 3.18 -14.16
C PRO A 72 2.02 2.48 -13.73
N ALA A 73 1.88 2.17 -12.44
CA ALA A 73 0.70 1.53 -11.87
C ALA A 73 0.48 1.94 -10.42
N TYR A 74 -0.74 1.66 -9.92
CA TYR A 74 -1.12 1.91 -8.53
C TYR A 74 -1.94 0.75 -7.99
N ILE A 75 -1.97 0.64 -6.67
CA ILE A 75 -2.88 -0.26 -5.96
C ILE A 75 -3.71 0.58 -4.99
N ILE A 76 -5.04 0.48 -5.08
CA ILE A 76 -5.95 1.00 -4.07
C ILE A 76 -6.14 -0.13 -3.04
N ALA A 77 -5.75 0.11 -1.80
CA ALA A 77 -5.99 -0.79 -0.69
C ALA A 77 -7.17 -0.27 0.14
N SER A 78 -8.23 -1.06 0.23
CA SER A 78 -9.48 -0.70 0.88
C SER A 78 -9.79 -1.60 2.07
N VAL A 79 -10.40 -1.03 3.10
CA VAL A 79 -11.02 -1.76 4.22
C VAL A 79 -12.47 -2.08 3.88
N LEU A 80 -12.90 -3.30 4.22
CA LEU A 80 -14.29 -3.75 4.15
C LEU A 80 -14.91 -3.70 5.57
N HIS A 81 -15.64 -2.62 5.88
CA HIS A 81 -16.14 -2.35 7.22
C HIS A 81 -17.21 -3.31 7.72
N ASP A 82 -17.88 -4.05 6.84
CA ASP A 82 -18.83 -5.09 7.18
C ASP A 82 -18.17 -6.45 7.47
N GLU A 83 -16.89 -6.59 7.17
CA GLU A 83 -16.11 -7.80 7.39
C GLU A 83 -15.09 -7.68 8.53
N GLU A 84 -14.77 -6.45 8.99
CA GLU A 84 -13.74 -6.21 9.99
C GLU A 84 -14.11 -6.77 11.37
N TRP A 85 -13.10 -7.10 12.16
CA TRP A 85 -13.29 -7.45 13.55
C TRP A 85 -13.42 -6.18 14.41
N VAL A 86 -14.36 -6.22 15.34
CA VAL A 86 -14.58 -5.14 16.31
C VAL A 86 -14.23 -5.64 17.70
N ARG A 87 -13.36 -4.91 18.38
CA ARG A 87 -12.94 -5.19 19.74
C ARG A 87 -14.13 -5.01 20.70
N PHE A 88 -14.10 -5.65 21.88
CA PHE A 88 -15.20 -5.64 22.84
C PHE A 88 -15.65 -4.24 23.30
N ASP A 89 -14.78 -3.22 23.19
CA ASP A 89 -15.08 -1.82 23.49
C ASP A 89 -15.63 -1.03 22.28
N GLY A 90 -15.96 -1.72 21.19
CA GLY A 90 -16.52 -1.13 19.98
C GLY A 90 -15.48 -0.60 18.98
N LYS A 91 -14.18 -0.75 19.25
CA LYS A 91 -13.13 -0.24 18.32
C LYS A 91 -12.95 -1.18 17.13
N PRO A 92 -13.16 -0.70 15.88
CA PRO A 92 -12.91 -1.48 14.68
C PRO A 92 -11.40 -1.65 14.43
N HIS A 93 -10.99 -2.75 13.81
CA HIS A 93 -9.59 -3.10 13.57
C HIS A 93 -9.19 -3.20 12.09
N GLY A 94 -10.10 -2.95 11.17
CA GLY A 94 -9.82 -3.01 9.74
C GLY A 94 -8.62 -2.17 9.31
N ASN A 95 -8.45 -0.98 9.91
CA ASN A 95 -7.28 -0.12 9.63
C ASN A 95 -5.94 -0.72 10.12
N ILE A 96 -5.97 -1.54 11.17
CA ILE A 96 -4.77 -2.26 11.61
C ILE A 96 -4.49 -3.41 10.66
N ASP A 97 -5.52 -4.18 10.29
CA ASP A 97 -5.40 -5.33 9.42
C ASP A 97 -4.90 -4.93 8.02
N ILE A 98 -5.48 -3.89 7.42
CA ILE A 98 -5.03 -3.40 6.10
C ILE A 98 -3.59 -2.87 6.15
N ALA A 99 -3.16 -2.25 7.25
CA ALA A 99 -1.80 -1.76 7.40
C ALA A 99 -0.78 -2.92 7.40
N ILE A 100 -1.10 -4.04 8.03
CA ILE A 100 -0.26 -5.25 8.01
C ILE A 100 -0.15 -5.78 6.57
N ALA A 101 -1.27 -5.93 5.87
CA ALA A 101 -1.30 -6.45 4.51
C ALA A 101 -0.55 -5.53 3.52
N VAL A 102 -0.69 -4.20 3.67
CA VAL A 102 0.04 -3.23 2.84
C VAL A 102 1.54 -3.25 3.12
N GLU A 103 1.99 -3.46 4.37
CA GLU A 103 3.44 -3.57 4.62
C GLU A 103 4.01 -4.87 4.02
N HIS A 104 3.27 -6.00 4.05
CA HIS A 104 3.65 -7.20 3.30
C HIS A 104 3.83 -6.89 1.80
N LEU A 105 2.88 -6.16 1.20
CA LEU A 105 2.98 -5.70 -0.19
C LEU A 105 4.26 -4.89 -0.43
N CYS A 106 4.52 -3.90 0.41
CA CYS A 106 5.66 -2.99 0.25
C CYS A 106 7.02 -3.70 0.40
N LEU A 107 7.11 -4.66 1.32
CA LEU A 107 8.31 -5.48 1.50
C LEU A 107 8.52 -6.42 0.33
N ALA A 108 7.48 -7.12 -0.12
CA ALA A 108 7.54 -8.01 -1.28
C ALA A 108 7.92 -7.24 -2.56
N ALA A 109 7.35 -6.04 -2.77
CA ALA A 109 7.72 -5.18 -3.89
C ALA A 109 9.21 -4.79 -3.84
N ALA A 110 9.72 -4.40 -2.65
CA ALA A 110 11.13 -4.05 -2.47
C ALA A 110 12.06 -5.24 -2.71
N GLU A 111 11.65 -6.46 -2.36
CA GLU A 111 12.38 -7.69 -2.66
C GLU A 111 12.48 -7.92 -4.16
N GLN A 112 11.38 -7.69 -4.90
CA GLN A 112 11.31 -7.79 -6.36
C GLN A 112 11.98 -6.62 -7.10
N GLY A 113 12.61 -5.69 -6.37
CA GLY A 113 13.29 -4.53 -6.96
C GLY A 113 12.35 -3.38 -7.36
N LEU A 114 11.10 -3.42 -6.90
CA LEU A 114 10.12 -2.37 -7.14
C LEU A 114 10.08 -1.37 -5.99
N GLY A 115 9.78 -0.12 -6.32
CA GLY A 115 9.52 0.95 -5.37
C GLY A 115 8.03 1.10 -5.08
N THR A 116 7.69 1.45 -3.85
CA THR A 116 6.33 1.77 -3.41
C THR A 116 6.34 2.99 -2.49
N CYS A 117 5.20 3.63 -2.34
CA CYS A 117 5.01 4.67 -1.33
C CYS A 117 3.61 4.56 -0.72
N TRP A 118 3.50 4.69 0.60
CA TRP A 118 2.22 4.83 1.28
C TRP A 118 1.67 6.25 1.08
N VAL A 119 0.49 6.37 0.50
CA VAL A 119 -0.23 7.64 0.35
C VAL A 119 -1.56 7.51 1.07
N CYS A 120 -1.67 8.15 2.25
CA CYS A 120 -2.88 8.14 3.06
C CYS A 120 -3.60 9.51 3.06
N ASN A 121 -2.91 10.60 2.72
CA ASN A 121 -3.50 11.93 2.64
C ASN A 121 -3.95 12.23 1.20
N PHE A 122 -5.09 11.67 0.80
CA PHE A 122 -5.72 11.85 -0.51
C PHE A 122 -7.23 12.06 -0.35
N ASP A 123 -7.91 12.45 -1.41
CA ASP A 123 -9.37 12.57 -1.43
C ASP A 123 -10.03 11.17 -1.53
N ALA A 124 -10.35 10.60 -0.37
CA ALA A 124 -10.93 9.26 -0.27
C ALA A 124 -12.37 9.19 -0.81
N GLU A 125 -13.16 10.25 -0.63
CA GLU A 125 -14.53 10.31 -1.15
C GLU A 125 -14.54 10.41 -2.68
N LEU A 126 -13.67 11.22 -3.24
CA LEU A 126 -13.50 11.28 -4.70
C LEU A 126 -13.04 9.92 -5.25
N CYS A 127 -12.08 9.27 -4.59
CA CYS A 127 -11.62 7.94 -4.98
C CYS A 127 -12.76 6.92 -4.95
N LYS A 128 -13.56 6.90 -3.88
CA LYS A 128 -14.72 6.02 -3.74
C LYS A 128 -15.72 6.21 -4.89
N ASN A 129 -16.00 7.45 -5.24
CA ASN A 129 -16.94 7.78 -6.32
C ASN A 129 -16.40 7.40 -7.70
N LEU A 130 -15.14 7.78 -8.03
CA LEU A 130 -14.53 7.53 -9.34
C LEU A 130 -14.34 6.03 -9.63
N PHE A 131 -14.09 5.23 -8.60
CA PHE A 131 -13.89 3.78 -8.74
C PHE A 131 -15.13 2.95 -8.36
N SER A 132 -16.27 3.61 -8.09
CA SER A 132 -17.54 2.96 -7.72
C SER A 132 -17.36 1.92 -6.59
N LEU A 133 -16.63 2.31 -5.53
CA LEU A 133 -16.41 1.44 -4.39
C LEU A 133 -17.71 1.27 -3.59
N GLY A 134 -17.89 0.08 -3.02
CA GLY A 134 -19.09 -0.24 -2.24
C GLY A 134 -19.30 0.70 -1.05
N SER A 135 -20.53 0.82 -0.56
CA SER A 135 -20.86 1.73 0.56
C SER A 135 -20.06 1.42 1.83
N LYS A 136 -19.66 0.16 2.02
CA LYS A 136 -18.86 -0.34 3.16
C LYS A 136 -17.36 -0.49 2.83
N GLU A 137 -16.97 -0.20 1.59
CA GLU A 137 -15.57 -0.21 1.15
C GLU A 137 -14.98 1.19 1.30
N GLU A 138 -13.93 1.32 2.14
CA GLU A 138 -13.20 2.56 2.36
C GLU A 138 -11.80 2.45 1.77
N PRO A 139 -11.42 3.27 0.78
CA PRO A 139 -10.03 3.32 0.31
C PRO A 139 -9.15 3.92 1.41
N ALA A 140 -8.27 3.10 1.98
CA ALA A 140 -7.42 3.49 3.11
C ALA A 140 -6.04 3.98 2.66
N VAL A 141 -5.47 3.36 1.62
CA VAL A 141 -4.11 3.67 1.14
C VAL A 141 -4.06 3.60 -0.38
N LEU A 142 -3.44 4.60 -1.01
CA LEU A 142 -3.02 4.53 -2.41
C LEU A 142 -1.53 4.17 -2.46
N ILE A 143 -1.18 3.18 -3.26
CA ILE A 143 0.18 2.66 -3.37
C ILE A 143 0.63 2.76 -4.82
N PRO A 144 1.35 3.83 -5.21
CA PRO A 144 2.08 3.85 -6.47
C PRO A 144 3.16 2.76 -6.44
N ILE A 145 3.31 2.03 -7.54
CA ILE A 145 4.24 0.92 -7.67
C ILE A 145 4.92 0.93 -9.04
N GLY A 146 6.21 0.66 -9.08
CA GLY A 146 7.01 0.62 -10.31
C GLY A 146 8.49 0.51 -10.03
N TYR A 147 9.30 0.48 -11.07
CA TYR A 147 10.76 0.54 -10.93
C TYR A 147 11.18 1.93 -10.46
N PRO A 148 11.97 2.05 -9.38
CA PRO A 148 12.39 3.35 -8.87
C PRO A 148 13.30 4.07 -9.84
N ALA A 149 13.08 5.38 -10.01
CA ALA A 149 13.95 6.31 -10.72
C ALA A 149 14.64 7.29 -9.76
N ASP A 150 14.30 7.25 -8.47
CA ASP A 150 14.99 7.96 -7.39
C ASP A 150 15.87 7.01 -6.59
N THR A 151 16.63 7.58 -5.68
CA THR A 151 17.47 6.84 -4.74
C THR A 151 16.94 6.99 -3.30
N GLN A 152 17.16 5.96 -2.51
CA GLN A 152 16.81 5.98 -1.11
C GLN A 152 17.61 7.09 -0.37
N ASN A 153 16.92 8.02 0.25
CA ASN A 153 17.52 8.96 1.20
C ASN A 153 17.90 8.26 2.53
N SER A 154 18.79 8.88 3.30
CA SER A 154 19.13 8.40 4.63
C SER A 154 17.87 8.26 5.50
N LYS A 155 17.71 7.12 6.17
CA LYS A 155 16.60 6.89 7.09
C LYS A 155 16.99 7.30 8.50
N VAL A 156 16.31 8.31 9.02
CA VAL A 156 16.37 8.61 10.45
C VAL A 156 15.34 7.74 11.16
N ARG A 157 15.76 7.07 12.22
CA ARG A 157 14.90 6.24 13.09
C ARG A 157 15.26 6.52 14.53
N LYS A 158 14.28 6.39 15.41
CA LYS A 158 14.50 6.34 16.86
C LYS A 158 15.42 5.17 17.20
N SER A 159 16.19 5.30 18.27
CA SER A 159 16.90 4.16 18.84
C SER A 159 15.92 3.16 19.46
N VAL A 160 16.37 1.94 19.72
CA VAL A 160 15.50 0.92 20.32
C VAL A 160 15.02 1.35 21.71
N GLU A 161 15.87 1.99 22.48
CA GLU A 161 15.61 2.46 23.85
C GLU A 161 14.54 3.57 23.88
N GLU A 162 14.32 4.31 22.78
CA GLU A 162 13.29 5.35 22.71
C GLU A 162 11.86 4.80 22.53
N PHE A 163 11.68 3.52 22.17
CA PHE A 163 10.36 2.92 21.96
C PHE A 163 10.15 1.57 22.63
N LEU A 164 11.18 0.99 23.26
CA LEU A 164 11.11 -0.25 24.02
C LEU A 164 11.32 0.05 25.50
N GLU A 165 10.29 -0.14 26.31
CA GLU A 165 10.38 -0.14 27.77
C GLU A 165 10.60 -1.58 28.26
N VAL A 166 11.61 -1.79 29.15
CA VAL A 166 11.99 -3.10 29.73
C VAL A 166 11.79 -3.08 31.22
#